data_0323787c207c582eec25857d852ec30a
#
_entry.id   0323787c207c582eec25857d852ec30a
#
_cell.length_a   1.000
_cell.length_b   1.000
_cell.length_c   1.000
_cell.angle_alpha   90.00
_cell.angle_beta   90.00
_cell.angle_gamma   90.00
#
_symmetry.space_group_name_H-M   'P 1'
#
loop_
_entity.id
_entity.type
_entity.pdbx_description
1 polymer ?
#
loop_
_entity_poly.entity_id
_entity_poly.type
_entity_poly.pdbx_seq_one_letter_code
_entity_poly.pdbx_strand_id
1 'polypeptide(L)'
;SDEQMGMYISKFGVKKDEFDAPLAPLGKLTSNDSLCNISLNSLFGRHCAVLGTTGGGKSWTIAKLLELLSSQTSNKCILIDATGEYSSVCESMESIELGTGKYIFDYKNLSIDELYYLLHPSSKTQVPKLMEAIRSLKMVEIDDNLELSLYYKTDKNGKLIKGNIKKAGKEKRAFEVFYYKHIVEIEDKFCNFDFNMLASQITNECIWDTDKSNLTLWGGRNDTDVSNCISLISRVNNVMSTSEYNKIFGFRRQSIQDAKNLKIGINEFLESDKRVLRLDFSKVSFDYQVREILVNAIGCYLLNEAREGKYKDNPIVVFIDEAHQFLNKSIADEYFSAKPLDAFEQISKEARKYGLFLCIATQMPRDI
;
A
#
# COMPACT_ATOMS: atom_id res chain seq x y z
N SER A 1 49.57 0.43 -8.58
CA SER A 1 49.49 -1.02 -8.42
C SER A 1 48.03 -1.42 -8.21
N ASP A 2 47.72 -2.69 -8.45
CA ASP A 2 46.36 -3.26 -8.31
C ASP A 2 45.84 -3.16 -6.86
N GLU A 3 46.74 -3.29 -5.90
CA GLU A 3 46.47 -3.06 -4.47
C GLU A 3 46.05 -1.60 -4.20
N GLN A 4 46.65 -0.64 -4.84
CA GLN A 4 46.29 0.78 -4.72
C GLN A 4 44.93 1.08 -5.37
N MET A 5 44.59 0.40 -6.48
CA MET A 5 43.30 0.50 -7.13
C MET A 5 42.18 -0.10 -6.25
N GLY A 6 42.44 -1.27 -5.65
CA GLY A 6 41.53 -1.89 -4.68
C GLY A 6 41.29 -0.99 -3.45
N MET A 7 42.36 -0.41 -2.89
CA MET A 7 42.24 0.58 -1.81
C MET A 7 41.47 1.85 -2.21
N TYR A 8 41.68 2.34 -3.42
CA TYR A 8 40.96 3.52 -3.92
C TYR A 8 39.45 3.25 -4.08
N ILE A 9 39.12 2.10 -4.67
CA ILE A 9 37.72 1.70 -4.86
C ILE A 9 37.03 1.47 -3.50
N SER A 10 37.69 0.83 -2.53
CA SER A 10 37.13 0.58 -1.21
C SER A 10 36.80 1.87 -0.42
N LYS A 11 37.56 2.94 -0.70
CA LYS A 11 37.38 4.24 -0.06
C LYS A 11 36.55 5.21 -0.89
N PHE A 12 36.15 4.80 -2.10
CA PHE A 12 35.35 5.68 -2.97
C PHE A 12 33.95 5.94 -2.36
N GLY A 13 33.63 7.21 -2.19
CA GLY A 13 32.34 7.62 -1.58
C GLY A 13 32.27 7.54 -0.06
N VAL A 14 33.29 7.01 0.62
CA VAL A 14 33.38 6.95 2.09
C VAL A 14 33.80 8.31 2.63
N LYS A 15 33.11 8.81 3.65
CA LYS A 15 33.50 10.05 4.34
C LYS A 15 34.78 9.83 5.17
N LYS A 16 35.52 10.91 5.45
CA LYS A 16 36.79 10.84 6.20
C LYS A 16 36.63 10.20 7.58
N ASP A 17 35.53 10.47 8.24
CA ASP A 17 35.17 9.93 9.56
C ASP A 17 34.71 8.47 9.55
N GLU A 18 34.48 7.89 8.34
CA GLU A 18 34.05 6.50 8.15
C GLU A 18 35.16 5.62 7.53
N PHE A 19 36.39 6.10 7.40
CA PHE A 19 37.48 5.36 6.75
C PHE A 19 37.84 4.04 7.45
N ASP A 20 37.52 3.91 8.73
CA ASP A 20 37.75 2.70 9.52
C ASP A 20 36.47 1.80 9.61
N ALA A 21 35.40 2.15 8.88
CA ALA A 21 34.20 1.33 8.85
C ALA A 21 34.49 -0.05 8.19
N PRO A 22 33.88 -1.14 8.69
CA PRO A 22 34.08 -2.45 8.10
C PRO A 22 33.66 -2.48 6.63
N LEU A 23 34.53 -3.08 5.81
CA LEU A 23 34.33 -3.24 4.37
C LEU A 23 33.82 -4.64 4.07
N ALA A 24 32.80 -4.73 3.23
CA ALA A 24 32.21 -5.98 2.78
C ALA A 24 32.67 -6.35 1.37
N PRO A 25 33.10 -7.60 1.12
CA PRO A 25 33.56 -8.05 -0.20
C PRO A 25 32.35 -8.22 -1.14
N LEU A 26 32.18 -7.28 -2.08
CA LEU A 26 31.12 -7.35 -3.08
C LEU A 26 31.45 -8.32 -4.22
N GLY A 27 32.69 -8.39 -4.62
CA GLY A 27 33.16 -9.23 -5.73
C GLY A 27 34.63 -9.05 -6.03
N LYS A 28 35.05 -9.47 -7.23
CA LYS A 28 36.42 -9.28 -7.74
C LYS A 28 36.42 -8.38 -8.97
N LEU A 29 37.49 -7.61 -9.12
CA LEU A 29 37.72 -6.83 -10.34
C LEU A 29 38.09 -7.78 -11.48
N THR A 30 37.45 -7.62 -12.63
CA THR A 30 37.67 -8.45 -13.83
C THR A 30 39.05 -8.21 -14.43
N SER A 31 39.73 -7.11 -14.12
CA SER A 31 41.03 -6.74 -14.68
C SER A 31 42.21 -7.45 -14.01
N ASN A 32 42.07 -7.86 -12.73
CA ASN A 32 43.20 -8.34 -11.95
C ASN A 32 42.83 -9.23 -10.75
N ASP A 33 41.60 -9.72 -10.67
CA ASP A 33 41.10 -10.55 -9.57
C ASP A 33 41.16 -9.93 -8.15
N SER A 34 41.51 -8.65 -8.03
CA SER A 34 41.54 -7.96 -6.74
C SER A 34 40.13 -7.86 -6.14
N LEU A 35 40.02 -8.06 -4.83
CA LEU A 35 38.76 -7.91 -4.11
C LEU A 35 38.22 -6.47 -4.20
N CYS A 36 36.98 -6.34 -4.62
CA CYS A 36 36.23 -5.11 -4.57
C CYS A 36 35.44 -5.06 -3.25
N ASN A 37 35.97 -4.35 -2.27
CA ASN A 37 35.29 -4.15 -0.99
C ASN A 37 34.48 -2.83 -1.01
N ILE A 38 33.33 -2.84 -0.38
CA ILE A 38 32.48 -1.65 -0.25
C ILE A 38 32.15 -1.39 1.23
N SER A 39 31.95 -0.14 1.58
CA SER A 39 31.35 0.21 2.86
C SER A 39 29.82 0.09 2.75
N LEU A 40 29.23 -0.80 3.55
CA LEU A 40 27.78 -0.95 3.60
C LEU A 40 27.10 0.33 4.10
N ASN A 41 27.74 1.05 5.03
CA ASN A 41 27.24 2.35 5.50
C ASN A 41 27.21 3.40 4.39
N SER A 42 28.23 3.41 3.51
CA SER A 42 28.25 4.34 2.38
C SER A 42 27.22 3.99 1.31
N LEU A 43 26.97 2.69 1.09
CA LEU A 43 26.00 2.21 0.11
C LEU A 43 24.56 2.43 0.59
N PHE A 44 24.24 1.99 1.83
CA PHE A 44 22.90 2.02 2.40
C PHE A 44 22.63 3.22 3.32
N GLY A 45 23.59 4.08 3.58
CA GLY A 45 23.39 5.39 4.22
C GLY A 45 22.63 6.39 3.33
N ARG A 46 22.27 5.97 2.10
CA ARG A 46 21.44 6.67 1.12
C ARG A 46 20.55 5.66 0.40
N HIS A 47 19.57 6.15 -0.35
CA HIS A 47 18.85 5.29 -1.31
C HIS A 47 19.81 4.88 -2.42
N CYS A 48 19.70 3.64 -2.88
CA CYS A 48 20.55 3.11 -3.94
C CYS A 48 19.72 2.42 -5.04
N ALA A 49 20.35 2.23 -6.20
CA ALA A 49 19.74 1.53 -7.32
C ALA A 49 20.72 0.53 -7.93
N VAL A 50 20.21 -0.65 -8.31
CA VAL A 50 20.91 -1.68 -9.06
C VAL A 50 20.34 -1.67 -10.48
N LEU A 51 21.13 -1.21 -11.44
CA LEU A 51 20.70 -1.07 -12.83
C LEU A 51 21.42 -2.10 -13.70
N GLY A 52 20.71 -2.71 -14.63
CA GLY A 52 21.28 -3.65 -15.57
C GLY A 52 20.24 -4.30 -16.47
N THR A 53 20.67 -4.81 -17.62
CA THR A 53 19.82 -5.55 -18.54
C THR A 53 19.46 -6.94 -18.02
N THR A 54 18.52 -7.62 -18.67
CA THR A 54 18.21 -9.03 -18.41
C THR A 54 19.49 -9.88 -18.53
N GLY A 55 19.73 -10.75 -17.56
CA GLY A 55 20.95 -11.55 -17.50
C GLY A 55 22.22 -10.79 -17.07
N GLY A 56 22.12 -9.48 -16.77
CA GLY A 56 23.25 -8.63 -16.34
C GLY A 56 23.65 -8.82 -14.88
N GLY A 57 23.11 -9.80 -14.14
CA GLY A 57 23.50 -10.13 -12.77
C GLY A 57 22.81 -9.30 -11.69
N LYS A 58 21.71 -8.57 -11.99
CA LYS A 58 20.97 -7.76 -10.99
C LYS A 58 20.51 -8.61 -9.80
N SER A 59 19.80 -9.71 -10.05
CA SER A 59 19.28 -10.59 -8.99
C SER A 59 20.42 -11.17 -8.15
N TRP A 60 21.55 -11.53 -8.80
CA TRP A 60 22.73 -11.99 -8.09
C TRP A 60 23.36 -10.90 -7.20
N THR A 61 23.39 -9.66 -7.70
CA THR A 61 23.86 -8.50 -6.92
C THR A 61 22.97 -8.23 -5.71
N ILE A 62 21.64 -8.26 -5.88
CA ILE A 62 20.70 -8.11 -4.76
C ILE A 62 20.90 -9.23 -3.74
N ALA A 63 20.96 -10.49 -4.19
CA ALA A 63 21.20 -11.63 -3.30
C ALA A 63 22.50 -11.45 -2.49
N LYS A 64 23.58 -11.00 -3.14
CA LYS A 64 24.86 -10.72 -2.48
C LYS A 64 24.77 -9.59 -1.47
N LEU A 65 24.05 -8.51 -1.80
CA LEU A 65 23.82 -7.39 -0.88
C LEU A 65 22.99 -7.79 0.34
N LEU A 66 21.96 -8.61 0.17
CA LEU A 66 21.14 -9.16 1.26
C LEU A 66 21.98 -10.08 2.16
N GLU A 67 22.80 -10.97 1.58
CA GLU A 67 23.73 -11.83 2.31
C GLU A 67 24.70 -10.99 3.17
N LEU A 68 25.30 -9.97 2.58
CA LEU A 68 26.27 -9.10 3.28
C LEU A 68 25.59 -8.31 4.40
N LEU A 69 24.43 -7.72 4.16
CA LEU A 69 23.67 -6.99 5.20
C LEU A 69 23.28 -7.92 6.34
N SER A 70 22.75 -9.12 6.02
CA SER A 70 22.27 -10.06 7.03
C SER A 70 23.39 -10.66 7.88
N SER A 71 24.60 -10.83 7.32
CA SER A 71 25.74 -11.44 8.00
C SER A 71 26.64 -10.43 8.72
N GLN A 72 26.74 -9.18 8.26
CA GLN A 72 27.70 -8.19 8.76
C GLN A 72 27.06 -7.05 9.55
N THR A 73 25.72 -6.93 9.55
CA THR A 73 25.03 -5.87 10.28
C THR A 73 23.90 -6.43 11.12
N SER A 74 23.44 -5.64 12.08
CA SER A 74 22.22 -5.93 12.86
C SER A 74 20.94 -5.43 12.15
N ASN A 75 21.07 -4.73 11.02
CA ASN A 75 19.96 -4.11 10.31
C ASN A 75 19.06 -5.19 9.68
N LYS A 76 17.77 -4.86 9.59
CA LYS A 76 16.77 -5.70 8.94
C LYS A 76 16.52 -5.25 7.51
N CYS A 77 16.21 -6.20 6.66
CA CYS A 77 15.90 -5.97 5.26
C CYS A 77 14.49 -6.51 4.94
N ILE A 78 13.75 -5.78 4.12
CA ILE A 78 12.50 -6.27 3.53
C ILE A 78 12.72 -6.34 2.03
N LEU A 79 12.55 -7.52 1.43
CA LEU A 79 12.67 -7.74 -0.01
C LEU A 79 11.29 -7.91 -0.62
N ILE A 80 10.92 -7.05 -1.56
CA ILE A 80 9.78 -7.21 -2.45
C ILE A 80 10.28 -8.00 -3.67
N ASP A 81 9.97 -9.30 -3.68
CA ASP A 81 10.41 -10.26 -4.71
C ASP A 81 9.30 -10.44 -5.74
N ALA A 82 9.46 -9.81 -6.92
CA ALA A 82 8.46 -9.82 -7.98
C ALA A 82 8.26 -11.19 -8.62
N THR A 83 9.32 -11.99 -8.72
CA THR A 83 9.41 -13.21 -9.55
C THR A 83 9.54 -14.51 -8.76
N GLY A 84 9.88 -14.43 -7.48
CA GLY A 84 10.09 -15.62 -6.64
C GLY A 84 11.50 -16.20 -6.70
N GLU A 85 12.48 -15.42 -7.18
CA GLU A 85 13.85 -15.92 -7.41
C GLU A 85 14.70 -16.06 -6.13
N TYR A 86 14.30 -15.41 -5.02
CA TYR A 86 15.14 -15.27 -3.83
C TYR A 86 14.81 -16.26 -2.70
N SER A 87 14.38 -17.48 -3.03
CA SER A 87 13.89 -18.46 -2.03
C SER A 87 14.91 -18.94 -0.98
N SER A 88 16.23 -18.77 -1.24
CA SER A 88 17.30 -19.31 -0.40
C SER A 88 18.56 -18.44 -0.37
N VAL A 89 18.42 -17.13 -0.17
CA VAL A 89 19.56 -16.19 -0.19
C VAL A 89 20.38 -16.26 1.08
N CYS A 90 19.77 -16.44 2.25
CA CYS A 90 20.45 -16.54 3.54
C CYS A 90 19.64 -17.35 4.56
N GLU A 91 20.32 -17.94 5.56
CA GLU A 91 19.69 -18.74 6.62
C GLU A 91 18.78 -17.90 7.54
N SER A 92 19.06 -16.61 7.67
CA SER A 92 18.29 -15.73 8.53
C SER A 92 17.12 -15.06 7.79
N MET A 93 16.59 -15.68 6.72
CA MET A 93 15.45 -15.21 5.94
C MET A 93 14.14 -15.84 6.41
N GLU A 94 13.11 -15.02 6.45
CA GLU A 94 11.71 -15.41 6.57
C GLU A 94 10.99 -15.04 5.27
N SER A 95 10.03 -15.87 4.84
CA SER A 95 9.27 -15.63 3.62
C SER A 95 7.78 -15.59 3.89
N ILE A 96 7.12 -14.55 3.38
CA ILE A 96 5.66 -14.42 3.33
C ILE A 96 5.24 -14.52 1.87
N GLU A 97 4.48 -15.57 1.55
CA GLU A 97 3.94 -15.81 0.22
C GLU A 97 2.59 -15.08 0.08
N LEU A 98 2.51 -14.14 -0.84
CA LEU A 98 1.33 -13.34 -1.13
C LEU A 98 0.50 -13.99 -2.27
N GLY A 99 -0.78 -13.61 -2.39
CA GLY A 99 -1.67 -14.16 -3.43
C GLY A 99 -2.27 -15.53 -3.13
N THR A 100 -1.89 -16.15 -2.01
CA THR A 100 -2.42 -17.45 -1.57
C THR A 100 -3.65 -17.35 -0.65
N GLY A 101 -3.91 -16.17 -0.11
CA GLY A 101 -4.94 -15.94 0.91
C GLY A 101 -4.51 -16.29 2.34
N LYS A 102 -3.26 -16.75 2.55
CA LYS A 102 -2.72 -17.00 3.91
C LYS A 102 -2.38 -15.68 4.62
N TYR A 103 -1.88 -14.71 3.89
CA TYR A 103 -1.63 -13.35 4.35
C TYR A 103 -2.42 -12.37 3.49
N ILE A 104 -3.09 -11.43 4.14
CA ILE A 104 -3.83 -10.36 3.48
C ILE A 104 -3.36 -9.00 3.98
N PHE A 105 -3.32 -8.01 3.12
CA PHE A 105 -3.29 -6.61 3.51
C PHE A 105 -4.74 -6.15 3.64
N ASP A 106 -5.28 -6.16 4.86
CA ASP A 106 -6.70 -5.85 5.10
C ASP A 106 -7.09 -4.55 4.40
N TYR A 107 -8.13 -4.60 3.53
CA TYR A 107 -8.60 -3.44 2.76
C TYR A 107 -8.92 -2.22 3.64
N LYS A 108 -9.27 -2.43 4.92
CA LYS A 108 -9.49 -1.34 5.87
C LYS A 108 -8.23 -0.50 6.11
N ASN A 109 -7.05 -1.01 5.78
CA ASN A 109 -5.78 -0.28 5.84
C ASN A 109 -5.39 0.39 4.51
N LEU A 110 -6.15 0.19 3.45
CA LEU A 110 -5.98 0.96 2.22
C LEU A 110 -6.42 2.40 2.44
N SER A 111 -5.72 3.33 1.84
CA SER A 111 -6.16 4.72 1.78
C SER A 111 -7.32 4.90 0.79
N ILE A 112 -8.08 5.97 0.95
CA ILE A 112 -9.12 6.35 -0.01
C ILE A 112 -8.52 6.60 -1.41
N ASP A 113 -7.29 7.12 -1.49
CA ASP A 113 -6.59 7.33 -2.76
C ASP A 113 -6.28 6.00 -3.46
N GLU A 114 -5.83 4.97 -2.72
CA GLU A 114 -5.64 3.60 -3.25
C GLU A 114 -6.96 2.97 -3.69
N LEU A 115 -8.04 3.21 -2.95
CA LEU A 115 -9.37 2.77 -3.36
C LEU A 115 -9.84 3.48 -4.65
N TYR A 116 -9.54 4.77 -4.81
CA TYR A 116 -9.82 5.50 -6.06
C TYR A 116 -8.99 4.96 -7.21
N TYR A 117 -7.72 4.64 -6.97
CA TYR A 117 -6.88 3.98 -7.96
C TYR A 117 -7.43 2.61 -8.38
N LEU A 118 -8.01 1.86 -7.45
CA LEU A 118 -8.66 0.57 -7.73
C LEU A 118 -9.97 0.71 -8.50
N LEU A 119 -10.80 1.70 -8.16
CA LEU A 119 -12.16 1.84 -8.69
C LEU A 119 -12.26 2.74 -9.92
N HIS A 120 -11.23 3.56 -10.20
CA HIS A 120 -11.21 4.53 -11.31
C HIS A 120 -12.52 5.32 -11.48
N PRO A 121 -13.00 6.06 -10.45
CA PRO A 121 -14.22 6.81 -10.57
C PRO A 121 -14.04 8.02 -11.49
N SER A 122 -15.02 8.29 -12.36
CA SER A 122 -15.01 9.51 -13.17
C SER A 122 -15.25 10.77 -12.33
N SER A 123 -14.58 11.88 -12.70
CA SER A 123 -14.48 13.08 -11.87
C SER A 123 -15.82 13.78 -11.58
N LYS A 124 -16.76 13.80 -12.54
CA LYS A 124 -17.96 14.66 -12.46
C LYS A 124 -19.02 14.18 -11.47
N THR A 125 -19.44 12.92 -11.57
CA THR A 125 -20.56 12.38 -10.75
C THR A 125 -20.08 11.27 -9.83
N GLN A 126 -19.23 10.35 -10.34
CA GLN A 126 -18.84 9.16 -9.58
C GLN A 126 -17.98 9.48 -8.37
N VAL A 127 -17.03 10.42 -8.49
CA VAL A 127 -16.17 10.82 -7.35
C VAL A 127 -16.99 11.41 -6.21
N PRO A 128 -17.86 12.44 -6.42
CA PRO A 128 -18.72 12.96 -5.33
C PRO A 128 -19.58 11.86 -4.70
N LYS A 129 -20.25 11.03 -5.50
CA LYS A 129 -21.13 9.98 -4.97
C LYS A 129 -20.38 8.86 -4.25
N LEU A 130 -19.17 8.52 -4.67
CA LEU A 130 -18.30 7.60 -3.97
C LEU A 130 -17.85 8.18 -2.61
N MET A 131 -17.46 9.46 -2.57
CA MET A 131 -17.09 10.13 -1.31
C MET A 131 -18.25 10.18 -0.33
N GLU A 132 -19.45 10.57 -0.79
CA GLU A 132 -20.66 10.58 0.04
C GLU A 132 -20.97 9.18 0.59
N ALA A 133 -20.84 8.14 -0.25
CA ALA A 133 -21.08 6.76 0.16
C ALA A 133 -20.06 6.29 1.22
N ILE A 134 -18.77 6.60 1.05
CA ILE A 134 -17.72 6.28 2.01
C ILE A 134 -17.98 6.97 3.35
N ARG A 135 -18.28 8.29 3.35
CA ARG A 135 -18.62 9.04 4.56
C ARG A 135 -19.80 8.42 5.28
N SER A 136 -20.89 8.14 4.55
CA SER A 136 -22.08 7.52 5.11
C SER A 136 -21.78 6.15 5.73
N LEU A 137 -20.97 5.32 5.09
CA LEU A 137 -20.58 4.01 5.64
C LEU A 137 -19.64 4.12 6.85
N LYS A 138 -18.73 5.08 6.87
CA LYS A 138 -17.91 5.36 8.07
C LYS A 138 -18.77 5.84 9.23
N MET A 139 -19.77 6.68 8.97
CA MET A 139 -20.73 7.08 10.00
C MET A 139 -21.50 5.88 10.56
N VAL A 140 -21.85 4.90 9.72
CA VAL A 140 -22.46 3.65 10.19
C VAL A 140 -21.54 2.88 11.13
N GLU A 141 -20.25 2.77 10.81
CA GLU A 141 -19.29 2.04 11.65
C GLU A 141 -19.15 2.65 13.06
N ILE A 142 -19.14 3.98 13.17
CA ILE A 142 -18.93 4.70 14.44
C ILE A 142 -20.23 4.99 15.20
N ASP A 143 -21.40 4.76 14.62
CA ASP A 143 -22.71 5.01 15.27
C ASP A 143 -23.10 3.86 16.21
N ASP A 144 -22.42 3.73 17.33
CA ASP A 144 -22.72 2.69 18.33
C ASP A 144 -24.02 2.96 19.10
N ASN A 145 -24.40 4.21 19.22
CA ASN A 145 -25.58 4.63 20.00
C ASN A 145 -26.86 4.74 19.16
N LEU A 146 -26.83 4.37 17.88
CA LEU A 146 -27.95 4.45 16.95
C LEU A 146 -28.53 5.89 16.81
N GLU A 147 -27.69 6.90 16.91
CA GLU A 147 -28.05 8.32 16.71
C GLU A 147 -28.58 8.56 15.28
N LEU A 148 -28.14 7.73 14.31
CA LEU A 148 -28.60 7.73 12.93
C LEU A 148 -29.75 6.78 12.62
N SER A 149 -30.48 6.29 13.64
CA SER A 149 -31.58 5.33 13.52
C SER A 149 -32.64 5.75 12.48
N LEU A 150 -32.89 7.06 12.35
CA LEU A 150 -33.80 7.63 11.34
C LEU A 150 -33.45 7.17 9.91
N TYR A 151 -32.17 6.96 9.60
CA TYR A 151 -31.67 6.63 8.27
C TYR A 151 -31.48 5.14 8.01
N TYR A 152 -31.58 4.30 9.04
CA TYR A 152 -31.45 2.85 8.90
C TYR A 152 -32.76 2.22 8.38
N LYS A 153 -32.62 1.02 7.82
CA LYS A 153 -33.77 0.19 7.48
C LYS A 153 -34.32 -0.50 8.74
N THR A 154 -35.62 -0.79 8.71
CA THR A 154 -36.24 -1.72 9.65
C THR A 154 -36.56 -3.03 8.94
N ASP A 155 -36.42 -4.17 9.64
CA ASP A 155 -36.89 -5.45 9.16
C ASP A 155 -38.42 -5.56 9.26
N LYS A 156 -38.97 -6.70 8.86
CA LYS A 156 -40.40 -6.99 8.94
C LYS A 156 -40.97 -6.96 10.35
N ASN A 157 -40.14 -7.09 11.38
CA ASN A 157 -40.49 -7.09 12.80
C ASN A 157 -40.29 -5.73 13.48
N GLY A 158 -39.91 -4.69 12.69
CA GLY A 158 -39.64 -3.35 13.21
C GLY A 158 -38.21 -3.20 13.83
N LYS A 159 -37.35 -4.20 13.75
CA LYS A 159 -35.97 -4.13 14.26
C LYS A 159 -35.09 -3.34 13.28
N LEU A 160 -34.31 -2.40 13.80
CA LEU A 160 -33.32 -1.64 13.01
C LEU A 160 -32.23 -2.56 12.47
N ILE A 161 -31.93 -2.40 11.18
CA ILE A 161 -30.80 -3.05 10.49
C ILE A 161 -29.76 -1.98 10.22
N LYS A 162 -28.68 -1.98 11.01
CA LYS A 162 -27.48 -1.16 10.79
C LYS A 162 -26.75 -1.66 9.54
N GLY A 163 -26.41 -0.79 8.61
CA GLY A 163 -25.70 -1.19 7.37
C GLY A 163 -25.62 -0.07 6.35
N ASN A 164 -26.71 0.34 5.74
CA ASN A 164 -26.75 1.47 4.80
C ASN A 164 -27.54 2.64 5.34
N ILE A 165 -27.10 3.85 5.00
CA ILE A 165 -27.83 5.09 5.24
C ILE A 165 -28.77 5.36 4.06
N LYS A 166 -30.04 5.69 4.35
CA LYS A 166 -31.05 6.14 3.41
C LYS A 166 -31.49 7.55 3.74
N LYS A 167 -31.04 8.50 2.96
CA LYS A 167 -31.32 9.94 3.16
C LYS A 167 -32.61 10.38 2.52
N ALA A 168 -33.00 9.81 1.37
CA ALA A 168 -34.14 10.25 0.56
C ALA A 168 -35.43 10.54 1.38
N GLY A 169 -35.95 11.76 1.28
CA GLY A 169 -37.14 12.21 2.00
C GLY A 169 -36.97 12.40 3.51
N LYS A 170 -35.77 12.37 4.04
CA LYS A 170 -35.51 12.52 5.49
C LYS A 170 -34.83 13.84 5.81
N GLU A 171 -34.92 14.27 7.08
CA GLU A 171 -34.31 15.51 7.54
C GLU A 171 -32.80 15.45 7.46
N LYS A 172 -32.17 16.56 7.08
CA LYS A 172 -30.69 16.68 6.96
C LYS A 172 -30.03 16.85 8.32
N ARG A 173 -30.69 17.56 9.24
CA ARG A 173 -30.09 18.07 10.48
C ARG A 173 -29.42 16.99 11.34
N ALA A 174 -30.06 15.86 11.59
CA ALA A 174 -29.50 14.82 12.44
C ALA A 174 -28.22 14.20 11.83
N PHE A 175 -28.20 14.03 10.50
CA PHE A 175 -27.03 13.56 9.77
C PHE A 175 -25.87 14.56 9.82
N GLU A 176 -26.16 15.85 9.59
CA GLU A 176 -25.16 16.91 9.61
C GLU A 176 -24.56 17.09 11.02
N VAL A 177 -25.39 17.06 12.07
CA VAL A 177 -24.91 17.14 13.45
C VAL A 177 -23.97 15.97 13.78
N PHE A 178 -24.34 14.75 13.40
CA PHE A 178 -23.49 13.58 13.61
C PHE A 178 -22.19 13.69 12.82
N TYR A 179 -22.26 14.10 11.55
CA TYR A 179 -21.08 14.28 10.72
C TYR A 179 -20.07 15.27 11.34
N TYR A 180 -20.54 16.46 11.74
CA TYR A 180 -19.64 17.46 12.34
C TYR A 180 -19.10 17.05 13.71
N LYS A 181 -19.86 16.29 14.48
CA LYS A 181 -19.43 15.73 15.76
C LYS A 181 -18.26 14.76 15.61
N HIS A 182 -18.23 13.99 14.52
CA HIS A 182 -17.27 12.92 14.26
C HIS A 182 -16.41 13.15 13.01
N ILE A 183 -16.25 14.42 12.60
CA ILE A 183 -15.59 14.76 11.32
C ILE A 183 -14.18 14.18 11.19
N VAL A 184 -13.40 14.12 12.28
CA VAL A 184 -12.01 13.63 12.28
C VAL A 184 -11.95 12.14 11.94
N GLU A 185 -12.85 11.34 12.53
CA GLU A 185 -12.92 9.91 12.28
C GLU A 185 -13.50 9.60 10.88
N ILE A 186 -14.50 10.40 10.44
CA ILE A 186 -15.16 10.22 9.14
C ILE A 186 -14.20 10.59 8.00
N GLU A 187 -13.45 11.70 8.12
CA GLU A 187 -12.53 12.17 7.10
C GLU A 187 -11.12 11.53 7.22
N ASP A 188 -10.95 10.53 8.10
CA ASP A 188 -9.73 9.73 8.14
C ASP A 188 -9.44 9.12 6.76
N LYS A 189 -8.16 9.02 6.42
CA LYS A 189 -7.72 8.60 5.08
C LYS A 189 -7.92 7.12 4.77
N PHE A 190 -8.23 6.27 5.77
CA PHE A 190 -8.35 4.83 5.59
C PHE A 190 -9.77 4.36 5.28
N CYS A 191 -9.89 3.15 4.71
CA CYS A 191 -11.15 2.52 4.32
C CYS A 191 -11.85 1.81 5.49
N ASN A 192 -12.02 2.50 6.62
CA ASN A 192 -12.65 1.98 7.84
C ASN A 192 -14.17 1.91 7.71
N PHE A 193 -14.68 1.06 6.80
CA PHE A 193 -16.11 0.82 6.59
C PHE A 193 -16.36 -0.58 6.03
N ASP A 194 -17.61 -1.06 6.04
CA ASP A 194 -17.97 -2.33 5.40
C ASP A 194 -18.09 -2.19 3.88
N PHE A 195 -17.09 -2.71 3.16
CA PHE A 195 -17.03 -2.64 1.70
C PHE A 195 -18.22 -3.38 1.02
N ASN A 196 -18.81 -4.38 1.69
CA ASN A 196 -19.98 -5.09 1.14
C ASN A 196 -21.19 -4.16 0.93
N MET A 197 -21.26 -3.06 1.67
CA MET A 197 -22.33 -2.09 1.58
C MET A 197 -22.07 -0.99 0.55
N LEU A 198 -20.85 -0.88 -0.01
CA LEU A 198 -20.45 0.26 -0.82
C LEU A 198 -21.29 0.42 -2.09
N ALA A 199 -21.51 -0.65 -2.85
CA ALA A 199 -22.31 -0.60 -4.10
C ALA A 199 -23.75 -0.11 -3.86
N SER A 200 -24.38 -0.61 -2.80
CA SER A 200 -25.75 -0.19 -2.43
C SER A 200 -25.78 1.20 -1.81
N GLN A 201 -24.73 1.61 -1.08
CA GLN A 201 -24.64 2.96 -0.54
C GLN A 201 -24.45 4.00 -1.65
N ILE A 202 -23.61 3.75 -2.66
CA ILE A 202 -23.49 4.63 -3.84
C ILE A 202 -24.86 4.87 -4.47
N THR A 203 -25.67 3.81 -4.61
CA THR A 203 -27.05 3.95 -5.13
C THR A 203 -27.93 4.79 -4.22
N ASN A 204 -27.81 4.67 -2.89
CA ASN A 204 -28.58 5.46 -1.92
C ASN A 204 -28.18 6.95 -1.90
N GLU A 205 -26.95 7.28 -2.30
CA GLU A 205 -26.48 8.66 -2.42
C GLU A 205 -26.89 9.34 -3.73
N CYS A 206 -27.43 8.59 -4.69
CA CYS A 206 -27.96 9.15 -5.93
C CYS A 206 -29.37 9.76 -5.70
N ILE A 207 -29.42 10.85 -4.98
CA ILE A 207 -30.64 11.60 -4.63
C ILE A 207 -30.44 13.09 -4.94
N TRP A 208 -31.55 13.81 -5.04
CA TRP A 208 -31.51 15.27 -5.10
C TRP A 208 -31.11 15.84 -3.74
N ASP A 209 -30.23 16.86 -3.76
CA ASP A 209 -29.77 17.49 -2.52
C ASP A 209 -30.88 18.02 -1.63
N THR A 210 -31.94 18.56 -2.24
CA THR A 210 -33.07 19.11 -1.50
C THR A 210 -34.39 18.61 -2.08
N ASP A 211 -35.41 18.44 -1.21
CA ASP A 211 -36.79 18.26 -1.63
C ASP A 211 -37.37 19.56 -2.16
N LYS A 212 -38.19 19.49 -3.23
CA LYS A 212 -38.77 20.67 -3.87
C LYS A 212 -39.75 21.42 -2.98
N SER A 213 -40.42 20.72 -2.07
CA SER A 213 -41.44 21.26 -1.17
C SER A 213 -40.90 21.63 0.20
N ASN A 214 -39.81 21.03 0.64
CA ASN A 214 -39.18 21.28 1.94
C ASN A 214 -37.65 21.19 1.87
N LEU A 215 -37.00 22.35 1.93
CA LEU A 215 -35.56 22.47 1.82
C LEU A 215 -34.74 21.83 2.99
N THR A 216 -35.44 21.53 4.11
CA THR A 216 -34.79 20.81 5.24
C THR A 216 -34.64 19.31 5.01
N LEU A 217 -35.32 18.78 3.98
CA LEU A 217 -35.28 17.37 3.62
C LEU A 217 -34.36 17.14 2.43
N TRP A 218 -33.75 15.98 2.38
CA TRP A 218 -33.19 15.49 1.13
C TRP A 218 -34.28 15.14 0.13
N GLY A 219 -34.02 15.42 -1.14
CA GLY A 219 -34.93 15.07 -2.20
C GLY A 219 -35.06 13.57 -2.46
N GLY A 220 -35.92 13.22 -3.38
CA GLY A 220 -36.08 11.84 -3.84
C GLY A 220 -34.91 11.37 -4.71
N ARG A 221 -35.02 10.13 -5.21
CA ARG A 221 -34.04 9.49 -6.09
C ARG A 221 -33.75 10.32 -7.34
N ASN A 222 -32.50 10.44 -7.71
CA ASN A 222 -31.99 11.04 -8.94
C ASN A 222 -31.55 9.94 -9.94
N ASP A 223 -32.41 9.60 -10.89
CA ASP A 223 -32.13 8.53 -11.85
C ASP A 223 -30.98 8.86 -12.82
N THR A 224 -30.69 10.13 -13.04
CA THR A 224 -29.54 10.55 -13.84
C THR A 224 -28.24 10.20 -13.12
N ASP A 225 -28.12 10.52 -11.83
CA ASP A 225 -26.94 10.15 -11.04
C ASP A 225 -26.79 8.63 -10.92
N VAL A 226 -27.90 7.90 -10.74
CA VAL A 226 -27.90 6.43 -10.75
C VAL A 226 -27.31 5.90 -12.06
N SER A 227 -27.79 6.39 -13.21
CA SER A 227 -27.31 5.99 -14.53
C SER A 227 -25.82 6.28 -14.70
N ASN A 228 -25.35 7.44 -14.25
CA ASN A 228 -23.94 7.83 -14.29
C ASN A 228 -23.06 6.96 -13.37
N CYS A 229 -23.61 6.40 -12.29
CA CYS A 229 -22.88 5.57 -11.33
C CYS A 229 -22.91 4.06 -11.66
N ILE A 230 -23.67 3.59 -12.64
CA ILE A 230 -23.82 2.15 -12.97
C ILE A 230 -22.44 1.50 -13.19
N SER A 231 -21.55 2.14 -13.95
CA SER A 231 -20.21 1.59 -14.23
C SER A 231 -19.32 1.54 -12.98
N LEU A 232 -19.42 2.50 -12.07
CA LEU A 232 -18.73 2.47 -10.78
C LEU A 232 -19.26 1.34 -9.90
N ILE A 233 -20.58 1.22 -9.76
CA ILE A 233 -21.23 0.13 -9.01
C ILE A 233 -20.81 -1.23 -9.56
N SER A 234 -20.74 -1.38 -10.88
CA SER A 234 -20.28 -2.61 -11.52
C SER A 234 -18.81 -2.93 -11.15
N ARG A 235 -17.93 -1.92 -11.12
CA ARG A 235 -16.53 -2.12 -10.68
C ARG A 235 -16.42 -2.50 -9.21
N VAL A 236 -17.19 -1.88 -8.32
CA VAL A 236 -17.25 -2.28 -6.90
C VAL A 236 -17.67 -3.75 -6.76
N ASN A 237 -18.72 -4.17 -7.49
CA ASN A 237 -19.17 -5.56 -7.48
C ASN A 237 -18.12 -6.51 -8.07
N ASN A 238 -17.37 -6.09 -9.09
CA ASN A 238 -16.28 -6.87 -9.66
C ASN A 238 -15.14 -7.09 -8.65
N VAL A 239 -14.73 -6.04 -7.92
CA VAL A 239 -13.74 -6.16 -6.84
C VAL A 239 -14.19 -7.17 -5.79
N MET A 240 -15.47 -7.14 -5.42
CA MET A 240 -16.06 -8.09 -4.46
C MET A 240 -16.06 -9.54 -4.96
N SER A 241 -16.28 -9.76 -6.26
CA SER A 241 -16.42 -11.10 -6.84
C SER A 241 -15.10 -11.72 -7.28
N THR A 242 -14.07 -10.91 -7.49
CA THR A 242 -12.77 -11.36 -8.00
C THR A 242 -11.94 -12.02 -6.91
N SER A 243 -11.51 -13.26 -7.15
CA SER A 243 -10.75 -14.08 -6.19
C SER A 243 -9.41 -13.44 -5.82
N GLU A 244 -8.74 -12.84 -6.80
CA GLU A 244 -7.42 -12.21 -6.68
C GLU A 244 -7.45 -11.06 -5.68
N TYR A 245 -8.41 -10.16 -5.78
CA TYR A 245 -8.59 -9.07 -4.80
C TYR A 245 -8.87 -9.61 -3.40
N ASN A 246 -9.69 -10.66 -3.29
CA ASN A 246 -10.02 -11.24 -2.00
C ASN A 246 -8.84 -11.91 -1.31
N LYS A 247 -7.99 -12.64 -2.07
CA LYS A 247 -6.77 -13.28 -1.55
C LYS A 247 -5.71 -12.28 -1.07
N ILE A 248 -5.77 -11.03 -1.55
CA ILE A 248 -4.79 -9.99 -1.21
C ILE A 248 -5.34 -9.01 -0.17
N PHE A 249 -6.59 -8.54 -0.34
CA PHE A 249 -7.15 -7.46 0.47
C PHE A 249 -8.29 -7.89 1.40
N GLY A 250 -8.84 -9.08 1.20
CA GLY A 250 -9.88 -9.61 2.09
C GLY A 250 -11.20 -8.84 2.03
N PHE A 251 -11.61 -8.29 0.88
CA PHE A 251 -12.89 -7.58 0.74
C PHE A 251 -14.10 -8.43 1.14
N ARG A 252 -14.02 -9.77 0.97
CA ARG A 252 -15.00 -10.76 1.45
C ARG A 252 -14.41 -11.55 2.60
N ARG A 253 -14.54 -11.09 3.82
CA ARG A 253 -14.01 -11.78 5.01
C ARG A 253 -14.50 -13.23 5.20
N GLN A 254 -15.71 -13.54 4.78
CA GLN A 254 -16.27 -14.91 4.90
C GLN A 254 -15.48 -15.97 4.13
N SER A 255 -14.72 -15.59 3.11
CA SER A 255 -13.91 -16.51 2.31
C SER A 255 -12.48 -16.71 2.82
N ILE A 256 -12.05 -16.01 3.88
CA ILE A 256 -10.65 -15.96 4.34
C ILE A 256 -10.61 -15.91 5.89
N GLN A 257 -11.29 -16.88 6.54
CA GLN A 257 -11.42 -16.88 8.01
C GLN A 257 -10.10 -17.03 8.77
N ASP A 258 -9.09 -17.68 8.17
CA ASP A 258 -7.79 -17.98 8.79
C ASP A 258 -6.64 -17.11 8.26
N ALA A 259 -6.93 -16.07 7.46
CA ALA A 259 -5.89 -15.22 6.91
C ALA A 259 -5.26 -14.32 7.97
N LYS A 260 -3.93 -14.32 8.01
CA LYS A 260 -3.14 -13.44 8.88
C LYS A 260 -3.00 -12.05 8.22
N ASN A 261 -3.09 -10.99 9.02
CA ASN A 261 -2.84 -9.64 8.52
C ASN A 261 -1.35 -9.46 8.21
N LEU A 262 -1.01 -9.03 6.99
CA LEU A 262 0.35 -8.81 6.54
C LEU A 262 1.13 -7.83 7.43
N LYS A 263 0.48 -6.78 7.93
CA LYS A 263 1.09 -5.82 8.87
C LYS A 263 1.56 -6.52 10.15
N ILE A 264 0.79 -7.49 10.65
CA ILE A 264 1.19 -8.29 11.82
C ILE A 264 2.42 -9.14 11.46
N GLY A 265 2.42 -9.80 10.30
CA GLY A 265 3.57 -10.58 9.85
C GLY A 265 4.84 -9.75 9.69
N ILE A 266 4.73 -8.52 9.17
CA ILE A 266 5.88 -7.59 9.08
C ILE A 266 6.37 -7.20 10.49
N ASN A 267 5.47 -6.90 11.43
CA ASN A 267 5.86 -6.54 12.80
C ASN A 267 6.53 -7.71 13.54
N GLU A 268 5.98 -8.91 13.42
CA GLU A 268 6.62 -10.11 14.01
C GLU A 268 8.03 -10.33 13.47
N PHE A 269 8.23 -10.16 12.16
CA PHE A 269 9.57 -10.18 11.57
C PHE A 269 10.46 -9.10 12.19
N LEU A 270 9.98 -7.87 12.33
CA LEU A 270 10.77 -6.76 12.90
C LEU A 270 11.19 -7.04 14.35
N GLU A 271 10.44 -7.82 15.10
CA GLU A 271 10.75 -8.24 16.47
C GLU A 271 11.56 -9.55 16.56
N SER A 272 11.61 -10.35 15.49
CA SER A 272 12.29 -11.66 15.45
C SER A 272 13.80 -11.55 15.33
N ASP A 273 14.50 -12.68 15.42
CA ASP A 273 15.96 -12.78 15.15
C ASP A 273 16.29 -12.79 13.65
N LYS A 274 15.30 -12.95 12.78
CA LYS A 274 15.49 -12.96 11.33
C LYS A 274 15.96 -11.60 10.83
N ARG A 275 16.80 -11.61 9.79
CA ARG A 275 17.41 -10.40 9.21
C ARG A 275 16.78 -9.97 7.89
N VAL A 276 16.20 -10.91 7.15
CA VAL A 276 15.59 -10.65 5.86
C VAL A 276 14.15 -11.15 5.86
N LEU A 277 13.19 -10.28 5.55
CA LEU A 277 11.83 -10.65 5.23
C LEU A 277 11.65 -10.60 3.71
N ARG A 278 11.34 -11.73 3.11
CA ARG A 278 10.99 -11.82 1.70
C ARG A 278 9.47 -11.80 1.56
N LEU A 279 8.97 -10.79 0.87
CA LEU A 279 7.57 -10.72 0.43
C LEU A 279 7.51 -11.26 -1.01
N ASP A 280 7.02 -12.48 -1.15
CA ASP A 280 6.96 -13.20 -2.42
C ASP A 280 5.70 -12.86 -3.20
N PHE A 281 5.86 -12.15 -4.30
CA PHE A 281 4.80 -11.73 -5.21
C PHE A 281 4.58 -12.68 -6.39
N SER A 282 5.30 -13.81 -6.47
CA SER A 282 5.22 -14.72 -7.62
C SER A 282 3.81 -15.25 -7.91
N LYS A 283 2.96 -15.35 -6.88
CA LYS A 283 1.55 -15.78 -7.00
C LYS A 283 0.53 -14.65 -7.01
N VAL A 284 0.98 -13.39 -6.93
CA VAL A 284 0.10 -12.24 -7.11
C VAL A 284 -0.10 -12.00 -8.60
N SER A 285 -1.36 -11.92 -9.05
CA SER A 285 -1.67 -11.68 -10.46
C SER A 285 -1.06 -10.36 -10.98
N PHE A 286 -0.66 -10.33 -12.24
CA PHE A 286 -0.31 -9.10 -12.96
C PHE A 286 -1.55 -8.30 -13.38
N ASP A 287 -2.72 -8.95 -13.40
CA ASP A 287 -3.95 -8.29 -13.77
C ASP A 287 -4.45 -7.37 -12.67
N TYR A 288 -5.30 -6.45 -13.03
CA TYR A 288 -6.07 -5.60 -12.11
C TYR A 288 -5.25 -4.63 -11.24
N GLN A 289 -4.00 -4.34 -11.55
CA GLN A 289 -3.14 -3.40 -10.80
C GLN A 289 -2.98 -3.78 -9.30
N VAL A 290 -3.22 -5.04 -8.95
CA VAL A 290 -3.16 -5.52 -7.56
C VAL A 290 -1.77 -5.39 -6.99
N ARG A 291 -0.73 -5.66 -7.81
CA ARG A 291 0.68 -5.59 -7.40
C ARG A 291 1.07 -4.16 -7.01
N GLU A 292 0.74 -3.21 -7.85
CA GLU A 292 1.06 -1.79 -7.66
C GLU A 292 0.38 -1.24 -6.40
N ILE A 293 -0.91 -1.52 -6.22
CA ILE A 293 -1.67 -1.08 -5.06
C ILE A 293 -1.10 -1.71 -3.78
N LEU A 294 -0.82 -3.02 -3.78
CA LEU A 294 -0.30 -3.72 -2.61
C LEU A 294 1.10 -3.20 -2.22
N VAL A 295 1.99 -3.02 -3.20
CA VAL A 295 3.33 -2.49 -2.95
C VAL A 295 3.26 -1.06 -2.44
N ASN A 296 2.39 -0.22 -3.02
CA ASN A 296 2.16 1.14 -2.52
C ASN A 296 1.64 1.13 -1.06
N ALA A 297 0.66 0.29 -0.76
CA ALA A 297 0.09 0.17 0.59
C ALA A 297 1.13 -0.30 1.62
N ILE A 298 2.01 -1.23 1.25
CA ILE A 298 3.16 -1.63 2.07
C ILE A 298 4.11 -0.45 2.26
N GLY A 299 4.44 0.28 1.19
CA GLY A 299 5.27 1.48 1.25
C GLY A 299 4.69 2.56 2.18
N CYS A 300 3.40 2.87 2.04
CA CYS A 300 2.68 3.79 2.92
C CYS A 300 2.74 3.34 4.38
N TYR A 301 2.53 2.04 4.64
CA TYR A 301 2.62 1.47 5.97
C TYR A 301 4.02 1.66 6.56
N LEU A 302 5.08 1.25 5.85
CA LEU A 302 6.47 1.38 6.31
C LEU A 302 6.86 2.84 6.54
N LEU A 303 6.43 3.76 5.67
CA LEU A 303 6.71 5.19 5.81
C LEU A 303 6.01 5.79 7.05
N ASN A 304 4.78 5.39 7.35
CA ASN A 304 4.08 5.83 8.56
C ASN A 304 4.79 5.33 9.82
N GLU A 305 5.18 4.04 9.88
CA GLU A 305 5.95 3.47 10.98
C GLU A 305 7.31 4.19 11.17
N ALA A 306 7.96 4.55 10.05
CA ALA A 306 9.20 5.33 10.05
C ALA A 306 8.99 6.73 10.64
N ARG A 307 7.92 7.43 10.24
CA ARG A 307 7.56 8.76 10.78
C ARG A 307 7.25 8.72 12.29
N GLU A 308 6.73 7.60 12.79
CA GLU A 308 6.54 7.35 14.22
C GLU A 308 7.86 7.03 14.97
N GLY A 309 8.98 6.95 14.25
CA GLY A 309 10.32 6.77 14.83
C GLY A 309 10.74 5.31 15.04
N LYS A 310 9.96 4.32 14.58
CA LYS A 310 10.25 2.90 14.82
C LYS A 310 11.59 2.40 14.25
N TYR A 311 12.09 3.05 13.19
CA TYR A 311 13.33 2.63 12.52
C TYR A 311 14.53 3.52 12.81
N LYS A 312 14.39 4.50 13.72
CA LYS A 312 15.45 5.47 14.00
C LYS A 312 16.69 4.81 14.61
N ASP A 313 16.46 3.91 15.56
CA ASP A 313 17.56 3.21 16.26
C ASP A 313 17.96 1.91 15.56
N ASN A 314 17.04 1.29 14.82
CA ASN A 314 17.25 0.07 14.06
C ASN A 314 16.80 0.29 12.61
N PRO A 315 17.65 0.93 11.78
CA PRO A 315 17.31 1.23 10.40
C PRO A 315 16.99 -0.01 9.58
N ILE A 316 16.06 0.13 8.63
CA ILE A 316 15.68 -0.94 7.71
C ILE A 316 15.96 -0.54 6.25
N VAL A 317 16.29 -1.55 5.43
CA VAL A 317 16.46 -1.38 3.99
C VAL A 317 15.38 -2.15 3.26
N VAL A 318 14.62 -1.46 2.43
CA VAL A 318 13.61 -2.09 1.55
C VAL A 318 14.23 -2.29 0.17
N PHE A 319 14.29 -3.53 -0.25
CA PHE A 319 14.70 -3.91 -1.59
C PHE A 319 13.47 -4.13 -2.45
N ILE A 320 13.48 -3.59 -3.66
CA ILE A 320 12.43 -3.84 -4.66
C ILE A 320 13.11 -4.37 -5.92
N ASP A 321 12.90 -5.66 -6.20
CA ASP A 321 13.35 -6.22 -7.47
C ASP A 321 12.31 -5.98 -8.56
N GLU A 322 12.78 -5.82 -9.82
CA GLU A 322 11.98 -5.46 -10.99
C GLU A 322 11.02 -4.29 -10.72
N ALA A 323 11.55 -3.23 -10.09
CA ALA A 323 10.78 -2.09 -9.56
C ALA A 323 9.83 -1.46 -10.60
N HIS A 324 10.16 -1.55 -11.90
CA HIS A 324 9.29 -1.09 -12.99
C HIS A 324 7.93 -1.81 -13.07
N GLN A 325 7.79 -3.00 -12.44
CA GLN A 325 6.50 -3.70 -12.36
C GLN A 325 5.54 -3.08 -11.33
N PHE A 326 6.04 -2.28 -10.42
CA PHE A 326 5.30 -1.74 -9.27
C PHE A 326 5.22 -0.22 -9.23
N LEU A 327 6.27 0.45 -9.73
CA LEU A 327 6.49 1.89 -9.58
C LEU A 327 6.33 2.63 -10.91
N ASN A 328 5.34 2.25 -11.70
CA ASN A 328 5.08 2.91 -12.98
C ASN A 328 4.63 4.36 -12.76
N LYS A 329 5.19 5.27 -13.54
CA LYS A 329 4.61 6.61 -13.69
C LYS A 329 3.19 6.48 -14.21
N SER A 330 2.21 6.79 -13.38
CA SER A 330 0.82 6.85 -13.81
C SER A 330 0.70 7.92 -14.90
N ILE A 331 0.22 7.52 -16.08
CA ILE A 331 -0.22 8.49 -17.08
C ILE A 331 -1.45 9.17 -16.48
N ALA A 332 -1.36 10.47 -16.22
CA ALA A 332 -2.49 11.25 -15.75
C ALA A 332 -3.60 11.15 -16.81
N ASP A 333 -4.67 10.45 -16.48
CA ASP A 333 -5.86 10.40 -17.33
C ASP A 333 -6.77 11.57 -16.92
N GLU A 334 -7.05 12.47 -17.83
CA GLU A 334 -7.90 13.65 -17.58
C GLU A 334 -9.33 13.28 -17.15
N TYR A 335 -9.76 12.05 -17.42
CA TYR A 335 -11.12 11.56 -17.11
C TYR A 335 -11.23 10.89 -15.73
N PHE A 336 -10.11 10.47 -15.13
CA PHE A 336 -10.08 9.78 -13.85
C PHE A 336 -9.32 10.58 -12.79
N SER A 337 -9.96 10.80 -11.65
CA SER A 337 -9.40 11.56 -10.52
C SER A 337 -8.51 10.71 -9.60
N ALA A 338 -7.87 9.66 -10.12
CA ALA A 338 -6.94 8.87 -9.33
C ALA A 338 -5.68 9.67 -9.02
N LYS A 339 -5.31 9.76 -7.75
CA LYS A 339 -3.99 10.22 -7.36
C LYS A 339 -2.96 9.15 -7.70
N PRO A 340 -1.73 9.53 -8.08
CA PRO A 340 -0.67 8.56 -8.31
C PRO A 340 -0.36 7.77 -7.04
N LEU A 341 0.08 6.53 -7.20
CA LEU A 341 0.63 5.71 -6.13
C LEU A 341 2.07 6.18 -5.87
N ASP A 342 2.28 7.01 -4.85
CA ASP A 342 3.52 7.79 -4.66
C ASP A 342 4.32 7.42 -3.38
N ALA A 343 3.96 6.32 -2.69
CA ALA A 343 4.58 5.94 -1.42
C ALA A 343 6.12 5.85 -1.52
N PHE A 344 6.64 5.23 -2.57
CA PHE A 344 8.08 5.07 -2.75
C PHE A 344 8.78 6.36 -3.21
N GLU A 345 8.08 7.22 -3.94
CA GLU A 345 8.56 8.57 -4.21
C GLU A 345 8.69 9.37 -2.90
N GLN A 346 7.71 9.31 -2.01
CA GLN A 346 7.80 9.94 -0.69
C GLN A 346 8.92 9.32 0.16
N ILE A 347 9.07 8.00 0.17
CA ILE A 347 10.18 7.31 0.85
C ILE A 347 11.52 7.84 0.33
N SER A 348 11.69 7.95 -0.97
CA SER A 348 12.94 8.43 -1.57
C SER A 348 13.29 9.87 -1.19
N LYS A 349 12.28 10.71 -0.99
CA LYS A 349 12.45 12.13 -0.65
C LYS A 349 12.75 12.39 0.82
N GLU A 350 12.16 11.63 1.74
CA GLU A 350 12.18 12.02 3.16
C GLU A 350 12.54 10.93 4.16
N ALA A 351 12.39 9.64 3.81
CA ALA A 351 12.41 8.55 4.79
C ALA A 351 13.79 8.27 5.40
N ARG A 352 14.87 8.71 4.74
CA ARG A 352 16.24 8.57 5.24
C ARG A 352 16.42 9.10 6.67
N LYS A 353 15.84 10.25 7.00
CA LYS A 353 15.93 10.87 8.34
C LYS A 353 15.22 10.06 9.42
N TYR A 354 14.37 9.11 9.03
CA TYR A 354 13.63 8.24 9.92
C TYR A 354 14.18 6.79 9.96
N GLY A 355 15.32 6.53 9.31
CA GLY A 355 15.95 5.21 9.30
C GLY A 355 15.35 4.22 8.29
N LEU A 356 14.60 4.69 7.31
CA LEU A 356 14.05 3.86 6.23
C LEU A 356 14.79 4.14 4.92
N PHE A 357 15.45 3.11 4.38
CA PHE A 357 16.27 3.18 3.17
C PHE A 357 15.69 2.32 2.07
N LEU A 358 15.99 2.68 0.82
CA LEU A 358 15.47 2.03 -0.37
C LEU A 358 16.61 1.58 -1.28
N CYS A 359 16.54 0.33 -1.74
CA CYS A 359 17.37 -0.21 -2.79
C CYS A 359 16.47 -0.77 -3.89
N ILE A 360 16.44 -0.13 -5.05
CA ILE A 360 15.61 -0.55 -6.19
C ILE A 360 16.46 -1.23 -7.25
N ALA A 361 15.95 -2.32 -7.82
CA ALA A 361 16.53 -2.93 -9.00
C ALA A 361 15.58 -2.87 -10.18
N THR A 362 16.08 -2.44 -11.33
CA THR A 362 15.28 -2.32 -12.53
C THR A 362 16.12 -2.45 -13.79
N GLN A 363 15.46 -2.90 -14.87
CA GLN A 363 16.00 -2.86 -16.23
C GLN A 363 15.60 -1.56 -16.95
N MET A 364 14.55 -0.90 -16.48
CA MET A 364 13.89 0.22 -17.15
C MET A 364 13.83 1.45 -16.24
N PRO A 365 14.98 2.12 -16.00
CA PRO A 365 15.05 3.25 -15.06
C PRO A 365 14.25 4.49 -15.50
N ARG A 366 13.78 4.53 -16.77
CA ARG A 366 12.96 5.64 -17.27
C ARG A 366 11.48 5.52 -16.87
N ASP A 367 11.05 4.32 -16.47
CA ASP A 367 9.65 4.03 -16.17
C ASP A 367 9.31 4.20 -14.68
N ILE A 368 10.33 4.51 -13.88
CA ILE A 368 10.22 4.72 -12.42
C ILE A 368 10.27 6.20 -12.05
#